data_dff1bb07b84455e115fa4a8a54f16367
#
_entry.id   dff1bb07b84455e115fa4a8a54f16367
#
_cell.length_a   1.000
_cell.length_b   1.000
_cell.length_c   1.000
_cell.angle_alpha   90.00
_cell.angle_beta   90.00
_cell.angle_gamma   90.00
#
_symmetry.space_group_name_H-M   'P 1'
#
loop_
_entity.id
_entity.type
_entity.pdbx_description
1 polymer ?
#
loop_
_entity_poly.entity_id
_entity_poly.type
_entity_poly.pdbx_seq_one_letter_code
_entity_poly.pdbx_strand_id
1 'polypeptide(L)'
;MIAFLSAGIALGLYAGFSPGPLLALVISQTIKHGPKEGVKVALAPIMTDFPILLVSTTLLIRLSDYKMILGIVSILGALFLVYLAYGSIKTRGVEVNIDQEGPYSFIKGAIVNALSPSPYVFWITIGAPTIIKGLAESYIAPLLFVGSFLGCLVGSKCLLAVIAGKSKHFLTGRPYFYIMRALGIVLLAFAFVLFKDGLRLLK
;
A
#
# COMPACT_ATOMS: atom_id res chain seq x y z
N MET A 1 0.16 8.06 19.06
CA MET A 1 -0.81 6.99 18.71
C MET A 1 -1.74 7.39 17.56
N ILE A 2 -2.47 8.53 17.61
CA ILE A 2 -3.38 8.98 16.53
C ILE A 2 -2.63 9.13 15.20
N ALA A 3 -1.39 9.64 15.20
CA ALA A 3 -0.57 9.79 14.02
C ALA A 3 -0.27 8.46 13.31
N PHE A 4 -0.01 7.38 14.05
CA PHE A 4 0.23 6.05 13.46
C PHE A 4 -1.04 5.45 12.85
N LEU A 5 -2.17 5.62 13.55
CA LEU A 5 -3.47 5.19 13.04
C LEU A 5 -3.83 5.94 11.74
N SER A 6 -3.71 7.27 11.74
CA SER A 6 -4.04 8.09 10.55
C SER A 6 -3.09 7.83 9.38
N ALA A 7 -1.79 7.62 9.64
CA ALA A 7 -0.83 7.21 8.62
C ALA A 7 -1.18 5.85 8.02
N GLY A 8 -1.49 4.85 8.85
CA GLY A 8 -1.91 3.54 8.39
C GLY A 8 -3.18 3.60 7.54
N ILE A 9 -4.21 4.35 7.99
CA ILE A 9 -5.44 4.54 7.23
C ILE A 9 -5.14 5.18 5.86
N ALA A 10 -4.44 6.31 5.84
CA ALA A 10 -4.20 7.05 4.61
C ALA A 10 -3.35 6.27 3.60
N LEU A 11 -2.25 5.66 4.06
CA LEU A 11 -1.39 4.84 3.22
C LEU A 11 -2.08 3.54 2.76
N GLY A 12 -2.89 2.92 3.63
CA GLY A 12 -3.67 1.74 3.31
C GLY A 12 -4.76 2.01 2.28
N LEU A 13 -5.50 3.12 2.42
CA LEU A 13 -6.47 3.57 1.42
C LEU A 13 -5.78 3.83 0.08
N TYR A 14 -4.65 4.57 0.09
CA TYR A 14 -3.89 4.79 -1.13
C TYR A 14 -3.50 3.47 -1.80
N ALA A 15 -2.84 2.56 -1.08
CA ALA A 15 -2.39 1.28 -1.61
C ALA A 15 -3.57 0.40 -2.08
N GLY A 16 -4.72 0.53 -1.43
CA GLY A 16 -5.96 -0.17 -1.79
C GLY A 16 -6.58 0.32 -3.10
N PHE A 17 -6.67 1.64 -3.29
CA PHE A 17 -7.23 2.25 -4.49
C PHE A 17 -6.21 2.41 -5.62
N SER A 18 -4.91 2.35 -5.33
CA SER A 18 -3.84 2.56 -6.32
C SER A 18 -3.94 1.59 -7.49
N PRO A 19 -3.90 2.10 -8.74
CA PRO A 19 -3.85 1.26 -9.92
C PRO A 19 -2.52 0.52 -9.97
N GLY A 20 -2.59 -0.80 -10.17
CA GLY A 20 -1.41 -1.66 -10.23
C GLY A 20 -1.80 -3.09 -10.55
N PRO A 21 -0.81 -4.00 -10.71
CA PRO A 21 -1.06 -5.38 -11.13
C PRO A 21 -2.06 -6.12 -10.24
N LEU A 22 -1.95 -5.95 -8.92
CA LEU A 22 -2.86 -6.59 -7.98
C LEU A 22 -4.30 -6.08 -8.12
N LEU A 23 -4.51 -4.77 -8.27
CA LEU A 23 -5.85 -4.22 -8.46
C LEU A 23 -6.42 -4.65 -9.82
N ALA A 24 -5.62 -4.65 -10.88
CA ALA A 24 -6.03 -5.16 -12.18
C ALA A 24 -6.48 -6.62 -12.10
N LEU A 25 -5.77 -7.45 -11.33
CA LEU A 25 -6.15 -8.85 -11.09
C LEU A 25 -7.43 -8.96 -10.25
N VAL A 26 -7.61 -8.15 -9.18
CA VAL A 26 -8.88 -8.09 -8.41
C VAL A 26 -10.06 -7.85 -9.35
N ILE A 27 -9.95 -6.87 -10.23
CA ILE A 27 -11.02 -6.49 -11.16
C ILE A 27 -11.23 -7.58 -12.20
N SER A 28 -10.14 -8.12 -12.81
CA SER A 28 -10.21 -9.19 -13.79
C SER A 28 -10.91 -10.43 -13.23
N GLN A 29 -10.49 -10.91 -12.06
CA GLN A 29 -11.11 -12.08 -11.42
C GLN A 29 -12.57 -11.80 -11.00
N THR A 30 -12.89 -10.57 -10.59
CA THR A 30 -14.26 -10.18 -10.30
C THR A 30 -15.15 -10.24 -11.54
N ILE A 31 -14.69 -9.71 -12.66
CA ILE A 31 -15.46 -9.64 -13.90
C ILE A 31 -15.70 -11.04 -14.47
N LYS A 32 -14.72 -11.93 -14.36
CA LYS A 32 -14.77 -13.28 -14.92
C LYS A 32 -15.52 -14.28 -14.06
N HIS A 33 -15.23 -14.27 -12.76
CA HIS A 33 -15.63 -15.34 -11.85
C HIS A 33 -16.51 -14.84 -10.70
N GLY A 34 -16.84 -13.55 -10.71
CA GLY A 34 -17.69 -12.89 -9.71
C GLY A 34 -16.93 -12.24 -8.54
N PRO A 35 -17.63 -11.42 -7.73
CA PRO A 35 -17.01 -10.62 -6.66
C PRO A 35 -16.27 -11.44 -5.61
N LYS A 36 -16.70 -12.67 -5.33
CA LYS A 36 -16.04 -13.55 -4.36
C LYS A 36 -14.60 -13.87 -4.75
N GLU A 37 -14.34 -14.06 -6.05
CA GLU A 37 -12.98 -14.35 -6.54
C GLU A 37 -12.11 -13.10 -6.51
N GLY A 38 -12.64 -11.92 -6.79
CA GLY A 38 -11.92 -10.66 -6.58
C GLY A 38 -11.57 -10.41 -5.11
N VAL A 39 -12.47 -10.74 -4.18
CA VAL A 39 -12.20 -10.65 -2.73
C VAL A 39 -11.06 -11.61 -2.33
N LYS A 40 -10.99 -12.82 -2.87
CA LYS A 40 -9.88 -13.74 -2.61
C LYS A 40 -8.53 -13.15 -3.04
N VAL A 41 -8.48 -12.49 -4.20
CA VAL A 41 -7.27 -11.76 -4.63
C VAL A 41 -6.94 -10.63 -3.66
N ALA A 42 -7.95 -9.87 -3.22
CA ALA A 42 -7.78 -8.73 -2.32
C ALA A 42 -7.21 -9.13 -0.94
N LEU A 43 -7.41 -10.37 -0.50
CA LEU A 43 -6.89 -10.91 0.77
C LEU A 43 -5.40 -11.33 0.68
N ALA A 44 -4.86 -11.49 -0.52
CA ALA A 44 -3.49 -11.98 -0.72
C ALA A 44 -2.41 -11.15 0.01
N PRO A 45 -2.46 -9.80 0.07
CA PRO A 45 -1.49 -9.00 0.79
C PRO A 45 -1.34 -9.36 2.27
N ILE A 46 -2.41 -9.80 2.94
CA ILE A 46 -2.32 -10.21 4.36
C ILE A 46 -1.25 -11.29 4.54
N MET A 47 -1.20 -12.25 3.61
CA MET A 47 -0.24 -13.35 3.69
C MET A 47 1.15 -12.95 3.16
N THR A 48 1.21 -12.16 2.10
CA THR A 48 2.47 -11.84 1.42
C THR A 48 3.20 -10.66 2.02
N ASP A 49 2.48 -9.67 2.55
CA ASP A 49 3.12 -8.49 3.16
C ASP A 49 3.68 -8.79 4.56
N PHE A 50 3.11 -9.75 5.28
CA PHE A 50 3.56 -10.09 6.63
C PHE A 50 5.02 -10.54 6.68
N PRO A 51 5.49 -11.51 5.87
CA PRO A 51 6.93 -11.87 5.84
C PRO A 51 7.80 -10.71 5.36
N ILE A 52 7.36 -9.92 4.38
CA ILE A 52 8.10 -8.74 3.90
C ILE A 52 8.28 -7.72 5.02
N LEU A 53 7.22 -7.43 5.76
CA LEU A 53 7.24 -6.56 6.94
C LEU A 53 8.22 -7.05 8.00
N LEU A 54 8.16 -8.34 8.35
CA LEU A 54 9.04 -8.92 9.37
C LEU A 54 10.52 -8.81 8.96
N VAL A 55 10.85 -9.20 7.73
CA VAL A 55 12.23 -9.13 7.22
C VAL A 55 12.70 -7.69 7.16
N SER A 56 11.90 -6.78 6.60
CA SER A 56 12.24 -5.35 6.48
C SER A 56 12.45 -4.71 7.85
N THR A 57 11.56 -4.98 8.81
CA THR A 57 11.67 -4.41 10.16
C THR A 57 12.86 -4.97 10.91
N THR A 58 13.09 -6.30 10.86
CA THR A 58 14.23 -6.95 11.53
C THR A 58 15.57 -6.46 10.96
N LEU A 59 15.65 -6.33 9.63
CA LEU A 59 16.82 -5.79 8.97
C LEU A 59 17.10 -4.35 9.43
N LEU A 60 16.07 -3.51 9.43
CA LEU A 60 16.23 -2.11 9.78
C LEU A 60 16.50 -1.90 11.28
N ILE A 61 15.96 -2.74 12.18
CA ILE A 61 16.31 -2.72 13.61
C ILE A 61 17.81 -2.99 13.81
N ARG A 62 18.38 -3.95 13.09
CA ARG A 62 19.83 -4.22 13.17
C ARG A 62 20.70 -3.06 12.66
N LEU A 63 20.15 -2.22 11.81
CA LEU A 63 20.79 -1.04 11.26
C LEU A 63 20.41 0.25 12.02
N SER A 64 19.56 0.17 13.05
CA SER A 64 19.01 1.33 13.77
C SER A 64 20.06 2.15 14.53
N ASP A 65 21.18 1.53 14.91
CA ASP A 65 22.32 2.23 15.55
C ASP A 65 23.00 3.23 14.59
N TYR A 66 22.80 3.07 13.29
CA TYR A 66 23.34 3.94 12.26
C TYR A 66 22.32 4.99 11.83
N LYS A 67 22.24 6.12 12.56
CA LYS A 67 21.31 7.24 12.26
C LYS A 67 21.37 7.68 10.79
N MET A 68 22.58 7.67 10.20
CA MET A 68 22.78 8.02 8.80
C MET A 68 22.00 7.08 7.86
N ILE A 69 22.00 5.76 8.13
CA ILE A 69 21.26 4.78 7.31
C ILE A 69 19.75 5.04 7.41
N LEU A 70 19.24 5.25 8.62
CA LEU A 70 17.82 5.57 8.82
C LEU A 70 17.43 6.89 8.14
N GLY A 71 18.31 7.90 8.17
CA GLY A 71 18.10 9.16 7.47
C GLY A 71 18.00 8.98 5.96
N ILE A 72 18.94 8.22 5.36
CA ILE A 72 18.92 7.90 3.93
C ILE A 72 17.65 7.12 3.55
N VAL A 73 17.30 6.08 4.30
CA VAL A 73 16.08 5.28 4.06
C VAL A 73 14.82 6.15 4.12
N SER A 74 14.74 7.09 5.09
CA SER A 74 13.61 8.02 5.21
C SER A 74 13.51 8.97 4.02
N ILE A 75 14.65 9.48 3.51
CA ILE A 75 14.66 10.32 2.30
C ILE A 75 14.23 9.52 1.07
N LEU A 76 14.74 8.29 0.91
CA LEU A 76 14.30 7.41 -0.19
C LEU A 76 12.79 7.11 -0.11
N GLY A 77 12.26 6.91 1.11
CA GLY A 77 10.84 6.76 1.35
C GLY A 77 10.03 8.00 0.96
N ALA A 78 10.54 9.20 1.29
CA ALA A 78 9.91 10.45 0.88
C ALA A 78 9.86 10.60 -0.65
N LEU A 79 10.96 10.31 -1.34
CA LEU A 79 11.02 10.33 -2.81
C LEU A 79 10.06 9.29 -3.42
N PHE A 80 9.97 8.11 -2.81
CA PHE A 80 9.01 7.09 -3.23
C PHE A 80 7.56 7.55 -3.06
N LEU A 81 7.22 8.21 -1.94
CA LEU A 81 5.89 8.80 -1.76
C LEU A 81 5.57 9.89 -2.78
N VAL A 82 6.53 10.72 -3.14
CA VAL A 82 6.37 11.72 -4.22
C VAL A 82 6.09 11.04 -5.57
N TYR A 83 6.84 9.97 -5.87
CA TYR A 83 6.61 9.16 -7.08
C TYR A 83 5.20 8.58 -7.11
N LEU A 84 4.74 7.98 -6.01
CA LEU A 84 3.40 7.42 -5.88
C LEU A 84 2.32 8.49 -5.99
N ALA A 85 2.52 9.66 -5.34
CA ALA A 85 1.61 10.80 -5.41
C ALA A 85 1.45 11.31 -6.85
N TYR A 86 2.55 11.44 -7.58
CA TYR A 86 2.53 11.83 -8.99
C TYR A 86 1.73 10.85 -9.84
N GLY A 87 1.99 9.53 -9.69
CA GLY A 87 1.22 8.48 -10.37
C GLY A 87 -0.27 8.53 -10.02
N SER A 88 -0.59 8.79 -8.75
CA SER A 88 -1.97 8.90 -8.26
C SER A 88 -2.72 10.09 -8.89
N ILE A 89 -2.09 11.27 -8.95
CA ILE A 89 -2.69 12.49 -9.52
C ILE A 89 -2.88 12.36 -11.05
N LYS A 90 -1.95 11.67 -11.73
CA LYS A 90 -2.00 11.44 -13.19
C LYS A 90 -2.75 10.18 -13.63
N THR A 91 -3.35 9.43 -12.71
CA THR A 91 -4.00 8.17 -13.05
C THR A 91 -5.08 8.36 -14.11
N ARG A 92 -5.15 7.41 -15.06
CA ARG A 92 -6.15 7.36 -16.15
C ARG A 92 -7.14 6.19 -16.00
N GLY A 93 -7.13 5.53 -14.83
CA GLY A 93 -7.95 4.36 -14.55
C GLY A 93 -7.13 3.07 -14.47
N VAL A 94 -7.82 1.94 -14.46
CA VAL A 94 -7.21 0.61 -14.32
C VAL A 94 -7.32 -0.13 -15.64
N GLU A 95 -6.18 -0.55 -16.20
CA GLU A 95 -6.14 -1.45 -17.36
C GLU A 95 -6.35 -2.89 -16.88
N VAL A 96 -7.28 -3.60 -17.51
CA VAL A 96 -7.64 -4.97 -17.14
C VAL A 96 -7.36 -5.90 -18.31
N ASN A 97 -6.36 -6.76 -18.17
CA ASN A 97 -6.13 -7.87 -19.07
C ASN A 97 -6.98 -9.07 -18.67
N ILE A 98 -7.69 -9.63 -19.65
CA ILE A 98 -8.60 -10.74 -19.41
C ILE A 98 -7.96 -12.04 -19.92
N ASP A 99 -7.24 -12.78 -19.03
CA ASP A 99 -6.73 -14.13 -19.34
C ASP A 99 -7.81 -15.21 -19.15
N GLN A 100 -7.73 -16.32 -19.89
CA GLN A 100 -8.78 -17.36 -19.90
C GLN A 100 -8.60 -18.51 -18.88
N GLU A 101 -7.65 -18.36 -17.95
CA GLU A 101 -7.35 -19.42 -16.98
C GLU A 101 -8.36 -19.50 -15.81
N GLY A 102 -8.41 -20.67 -15.16
CA GLY A 102 -9.29 -20.92 -14.01
C GLY A 102 -9.09 -20.03 -12.78
N PRO A 103 -9.98 -20.13 -11.76
CA PRO A 103 -10.12 -19.08 -10.73
C PRO A 103 -9.02 -19.02 -9.68
N TYR A 104 -8.00 -19.82 -9.60
CA TYR A 104 -6.95 -19.82 -8.54
C TYR A 104 -6.60 -18.44 -7.96
N SER A 105 -7.65 -17.67 -7.64
CA SER A 105 -7.62 -16.22 -7.43
C SER A 105 -6.70 -15.80 -6.28
N PHE A 106 -6.75 -16.51 -5.15
CA PHE A 106 -5.89 -16.18 -4.01
C PHE A 106 -4.41 -16.43 -4.32
N ILE A 107 -4.09 -17.57 -4.95
CA ILE A 107 -2.70 -17.93 -5.31
C ILE A 107 -2.15 -16.96 -6.35
N LYS A 108 -2.95 -16.64 -7.39
CA LYS A 108 -2.58 -15.61 -8.39
C LYS A 108 -2.33 -14.26 -7.71
N GLY A 109 -3.20 -13.86 -6.78
CA GLY A 109 -3.03 -12.64 -5.99
C GLY A 109 -1.74 -12.64 -5.18
N ALA A 110 -1.44 -13.75 -4.50
CA ALA A 110 -0.22 -13.90 -3.72
C ALA A 110 1.04 -13.83 -4.59
N ILE A 111 1.05 -14.50 -5.74
CA ILE A 111 2.17 -14.46 -6.69
C ILE A 111 2.35 -13.04 -7.24
N VAL A 112 1.27 -12.40 -7.71
CA VAL A 112 1.34 -11.03 -8.27
C VAL A 112 1.82 -10.03 -7.22
N ASN A 113 1.35 -10.11 -5.97
CA ASN A 113 1.80 -9.22 -4.90
C ASN A 113 3.25 -9.49 -4.52
N ALA A 114 3.65 -10.76 -4.36
CA ALA A 114 5.01 -11.15 -4.00
C ALA A 114 6.05 -10.81 -5.09
N LEU A 115 5.68 -10.87 -6.36
CA LEU A 115 6.55 -10.50 -7.48
C LEU A 115 6.56 -8.99 -7.76
N SER A 116 5.62 -8.23 -7.19
CA SER A 116 5.59 -6.77 -7.33
C SER A 116 6.67 -6.11 -6.48
N PRO A 117 7.45 -5.16 -7.00
CA PRO A 117 8.47 -4.47 -6.22
C PRO A 117 7.89 -3.49 -5.19
N SER A 118 6.67 -2.99 -5.41
CA SER A 118 6.04 -1.96 -4.57
C SER A 118 5.91 -2.33 -3.09
N PRO A 119 5.46 -3.53 -2.67
CA PRO A 119 5.41 -3.91 -1.25
C PRO A 119 6.78 -3.86 -0.59
N TYR A 120 7.83 -4.36 -1.26
CA TYR A 120 9.18 -4.36 -0.70
C TYR A 120 9.70 -2.95 -0.47
N VAL A 121 9.60 -2.09 -1.49
CA VAL A 121 10.01 -0.68 -1.38
C VAL A 121 9.23 0.00 -0.28
N PHE A 122 7.89 -0.18 -0.23
CA PHE A 122 7.04 0.41 0.81
C PHE A 122 7.45 -0.04 2.21
N TRP A 123 7.57 -1.36 2.46
CA TRP A 123 7.89 -1.88 3.78
C TRP A 123 9.30 -1.50 4.24
N ILE A 124 10.29 -1.45 3.33
CA ILE A 124 11.65 -1.05 3.69
C ILE A 124 11.73 0.47 3.95
N THR A 125 11.09 1.30 3.12
CA THR A 125 11.32 2.75 3.16
C THR A 125 10.34 3.53 4.02
N ILE A 126 9.14 2.98 4.25
CA ILE A 126 8.06 3.64 4.99
C ILE A 126 7.60 2.78 6.17
N GLY A 127 7.25 1.53 5.91
CA GLY A 127 6.65 0.65 6.90
C GLY A 127 7.56 0.38 8.08
N ALA A 128 8.77 -0.16 7.85
CA ALA A 128 9.71 -0.50 8.90
C ALA A 128 10.20 0.73 9.70
N PRO A 129 10.59 1.87 9.08
CA PRO A 129 10.90 3.09 9.84
C PRO A 129 9.75 3.56 10.74
N THR A 130 8.50 3.49 10.24
CA THR A 130 7.32 3.88 11.01
C THR A 130 7.08 2.93 12.19
N ILE A 131 7.27 1.62 12.00
CA ILE A 131 7.17 0.61 13.05
C ILE A 131 8.23 0.85 14.12
N ILE A 132 9.49 1.08 13.75
CA ILE A 132 10.59 1.33 14.69
C ILE A 132 10.32 2.60 15.51
N LYS A 133 9.88 3.68 14.85
CA LYS A 133 9.47 4.91 15.53
C LYS A 133 8.29 4.66 16.49
N GLY A 134 7.33 3.84 16.09
CA GLY A 134 6.19 3.46 16.93
C GLY A 134 6.60 2.66 18.16
N LEU A 135 7.54 1.71 18.03
CA LEU A 135 8.06 0.91 19.15
C LEU A 135 8.76 1.79 20.19
N ALA A 136 9.40 2.90 19.77
CA ALA A 136 10.01 3.86 20.69
C ALA A 136 8.96 4.66 21.50
N GLU A 137 7.71 4.78 21.03
CA GLU A 137 6.63 5.46 21.73
C GLU A 137 5.79 4.49 22.56
N SER A 138 5.36 3.35 21.97
CA SER A 138 4.50 2.35 22.59
C SER A 138 4.43 1.08 21.75
N TYR A 139 4.27 -0.10 22.36
CA TYR A 139 4.02 -1.36 21.64
C TYR A 139 2.68 -1.37 20.86
N ILE A 140 1.74 -0.51 21.23
CA ILE A 140 0.43 -0.41 20.56
C ILE A 140 0.53 0.40 19.25
N ALA A 141 1.45 1.36 19.16
CA ALA A 141 1.56 2.24 17.99
C ALA A 141 1.84 1.49 16.67
N PRO A 142 2.80 0.53 16.61
CA PRO A 142 3.00 -0.29 15.42
C PRO A 142 1.79 -1.15 15.07
N LEU A 143 1.10 -1.71 16.05
CA LEU A 143 -0.10 -2.53 15.82
C LEU A 143 -1.23 -1.70 15.20
N LEU A 144 -1.43 -0.46 15.68
CA LEU A 144 -2.39 0.48 15.09
C LEU A 144 -2.02 0.84 13.65
N PHE A 145 -0.74 1.08 13.38
CA PHE A 145 -0.27 1.38 12.03
C PHE A 145 -0.47 0.20 11.07
N VAL A 146 0.05 -0.98 11.41
CA VAL A 146 -0.01 -2.17 10.55
C VAL A 146 -1.46 -2.64 10.38
N GLY A 147 -2.22 -2.71 11.48
CA GLY A 147 -3.62 -3.14 11.45
C GLY A 147 -4.51 -2.21 10.62
N SER A 148 -4.37 -0.88 10.79
CA SER A 148 -5.12 0.09 9.99
C SER A 148 -4.66 0.10 8.52
N PHE A 149 -3.36 -0.03 8.25
CA PHE A 149 -2.83 -0.13 6.89
C PHE A 149 -3.40 -1.34 6.15
N LEU A 150 -3.22 -2.55 6.70
CA LEU A 150 -3.70 -3.78 6.07
C LEU A 150 -5.23 -3.82 5.99
N GLY A 151 -5.92 -3.36 7.03
CA GLY A 151 -7.38 -3.27 7.04
C GLY A 151 -7.92 -2.36 5.94
N CYS A 152 -7.35 -1.16 5.78
CA CYS A 152 -7.75 -0.22 4.73
C CYS A 152 -7.32 -0.69 3.33
N LEU A 153 -6.12 -1.25 3.17
CA LEU A 153 -5.64 -1.81 1.91
C LEU A 153 -6.58 -2.91 1.39
N VAL A 154 -6.85 -3.90 2.24
CA VAL A 154 -7.70 -5.04 1.88
C VAL A 154 -9.16 -4.60 1.75
N GLY A 155 -9.66 -3.82 2.71
CA GLY A 155 -11.03 -3.31 2.69
C GLY A 155 -11.34 -2.52 1.43
N SER A 156 -10.43 -1.63 0.99
CA SER A 156 -10.58 -0.87 -0.25
C SER A 156 -10.61 -1.77 -1.48
N LYS A 157 -9.73 -2.78 -1.56
CA LYS A 157 -9.72 -3.73 -2.68
C LYS A 157 -10.96 -4.63 -2.70
N CYS A 158 -11.44 -5.07 -1.53
CA CYS A 158 -12.71 -5.79 -1.42
C CYS A 158 -13.90 -4.92 -1.87
N LEU A 159 -13.92 -3.65 -1.46
CA LEU A 159 -14.93 -2.70 -1.90
C LEU A 159 -14.91 -2.53 -3.43
N LEU A 160 -13.72 -2.37 -4.02
CA LEU A 160 -13.56 -2.28 -5.48
C LEU A 160 -13.98 -3.56 -6.20
N ALA A 161 -13.71 -4.74 -5.63
CA ALA A 161 -14.21 -6.01 -6.16
C ALA A 161 -15.75 -6.03 -6.21
N VAL A 162 -16.43 -5.63 -5.13
CA VAL A 162 -17.90 -5.59 -5.08
C VAL A 162 -18.45 -4.57 -6.07
N ILE A 163 -17.88 -3.37 -6.14
CA ILE A 163 -18.28 -2.30 -7.06
C ILE A 163 -18.07 -2.72 -8.52
N ALA A 164 -16.90 -3.30 -8.84
CA ALA A 164 -16.58 -3.77 -10.19
C ALA A 164 -17.52 -4.89 -10.66
N GLY A 165 -17.98 -5.74 -9.74
CA GLY A 165 -18.97 -6.77 -10.02
C GLY A 165 -20.36 -6.20 -10.36
N LYS A 166 -20.68 -5.01 -9.85
CA LYS A 166 -21.97 -4.32 -10.11
C LYS A 166 -21.88 -3.29 -11.22
N SER A 167 -20.75 -2.61 -11.39
CA SER A 167 -20.55 -1.53 -12.35
C SER A 167 -19.09 -1.38 -12.75
N LYS A 168 -18.80 -1.74 -14.00
CA LYS A 168 -17.45 -1.56 -14.60
C LYS A 168 -17.08 -0.09 -14.78
N HIS A 169 -18.06 0.82 -14.84
CA HIS A 169 -17.89 2.25 -15.14
C HIS A 169 -17.27 3.05 -14.00
N PHE A 170 -17.32 2.55 -12.76
CA PHE A 170 -16.78 3.28 -11.61
C PHE A 170 -15.26 3.51 -11.71
N LEU A 171 -14.52 2.51 -12.17
CA LEU A 171 -13.04 2.52 -12.21
C LEU A 171 -12.44 3.41 -13.31
N THR A 172 -13.26 3.77 -14.29
CA THR A 172 -12.92 4.72 -15.37
C THR A 172 -13.64 6.05 -15.21
N GLY A 173 -14.48 6.15 -14.16
CA GLY A 173 -15.34 7.30 -13.90
C GLY A 173 -14.65 8.42 -13.11
N ARG A 174 -15.24 9.63 -13.18
CA ARG A 174 -14.80 10.81 -12.43
C ARG A 174 -14.61 10.58 -10.92
N PRO A 175 -15.49 9.82 -10.21
CA PRO A 175 -15.35 9.60 -8.77
C PRO A 175 -14.01 8.93 -8.40
N TYR A 176 -13.59 7.92 -9.17
CA TYR A 176 -12.31 7.24 -8.95
C TYR A 176 -11.12 8.20 -9.09
N PHE A 177 -11.14 9.08 -10.10
CA PHE A 177 -10.07 10.06 -10.29
C PHE A 177 -9.99 11.10 -9.16
N TYR A 178 -11.13 11.55 -8.62
CA TYR A 178 -11.14 12.46 -7.47
C TYR A 178 -10.56 11.80 -6.22
N ILE A 179 -10.91 10.54 -5.94
CA ILE A 179 -10.35 9.76 -4.83
C ILE A 179 -8.83 9.67 -5.00
N MET A 180 -8.35 9.29 -6.18
CA MET A 180 -6.91 9.14 -6.44
C MET A 180 -6.16 10.47 -6.29
N ARG A 181 -6.73 11.59 -6.75
CA ARG A 181 -6.12 12.92 -6.57
C ARG A 181 -6.05 13.34 -5.11
N ALA A 182 -7.14 13.14 -4.34
CA ALA A 182 -7.14 13.43 -2.91
C ALA A 182 -6.09 12.62 -2.17
N LEU A 183 -6.00 11.31 -2.45
CA LEU A 183 -4.97 10.44 -1.87
C LEU A 183 -3.56 10.86 -2.28
N GLY A 184 -3.35 11.29 -3.53
CA GLY A 184 -2.07 11.84 -3.99
C GLY A 184 -1.61 13.08 -3.19
N ILE A 185 -2.53 13.99 -2.86
CA ILE A 185 -2.24 15.16 -2.03
C ILE A 185 -1.84 14.74 -0.61
N VAL A 186 -2.56 13.78 -0.03
CA VAL A 186 -2.23 13.22 1.30
C VAL A 186 -0.84 12.59 1.30
N LEU A 187 -0.47 11.85 0.23
CA LEU A 187 0.87 11.27 0.09
C LEU A 187 1.97 12.33 0.05
N LEU A 188 1.73 13.48 -0.62
CA LEU A 188 2.69 14.59 -0.62
C LEU A 188 2.91 15.17 0.78
N ALA A 189 1.84 15.27 1.58
CA ALA A 189 1.98 15.70 2.97
C ALA A 189 2.84 14.71 3.79
N PHE A 190 2.62 13.39 3.64
CA PHE A 190 3.46 12.38 4.28
C PHE A 190 4.90 12.38 3.75
N ALA A 191 5.11 12.58 2.45
CA ALA A 191 6.44 12.72 1.87
C ALA A 191 7.22 13.86 2.52
N PHE A 192 6.57 15.01 2.74
CA PHE A 192 7.19 16.15 3.40
C PHE A 192 7.60 15.84 4.85
N VAL A 193 6.72 15.18 5.62
CA VAL A 193 7.03 14.76 7.00
C VAL A 193 8.23 13.80 7.02
N LEU A 194 8.21 12.77 6.15
CA LEU A 194 9.26 11.77 6.09
C LEU A 194 10.60 12.35 5.64
N PHE A 195 10.58 13.31 4.70
CA PHE A 195 11.77 14.04 4.26
C PHE A 195 12.38 14.88 5.40
N LYS A 196 11.54 15.59 6.17
CA LYS A 196 11.98 16.35 7.33
C LYS A 196 12.59 15.47 8.42
N ASP A 197 11.98 14.31 8.70
CA ASP A 197 12.51 13.34 9.66
C ASP A 197 13.86 12.78 9.17
N GLY A 198 13.98 12.45 7.87
CA GLY A 198 15.25 12.01 7.27
C GLY A 198 16.37 13.03 7.40
N LEU A 199 16.11 14.30 7.13
CA LEU A 199 17.10 15.37 7.30
C LEU A 199 17.54 15.57 8.76
N ARG A 200 16.63 15.36 9.72
CA ARG A 200 16.97 15.43 11.15
C ARG A 200 17.90 14.31 11.60
N LEU A 201 17.78 13.14 11.00
CA LEU A 201 18.63 11.98 11.31
C LEU A 201 20.02 12.07 10.68
N LEU A 202 20.18 12.88 9.63
CA LEU A 202 21.45 13.11 8.96
C LEU A 202 22.30 14.25 9.59
N LYS A 203 21.65 15.07 10.44
CA LYS A 203 22.32 16.10 11.25
C LYS A 203 22.74 15.57 12.61
#